data_57222170442d5efbb4fc26b3efafae16
#
_entry.id   57222170442d5efbb4fc26b3efafae16
#
_cell.length_a   1.000
_cell.length_b   1.000
_cell.length_c   1.000
_cell.angle_alpha   90.00
_cell.angle_beta   90.00
_cell.angle_gamma   90.00
#
_symmetry.space_group_name_H-M   'P 1'
#
loop_
_entity.id
_entity.type
_entity.pdbx_description
1 polymer ?
#
loop_
_entity_poly.entity_id
_entity_poly.type
_entity_poly.pdbx_seq_one_letter_code
_entity_poly.pdbx_strand_id
1 'polypeptide(L)'
;MCFYGNAPFLYLNLEAEVITFYKGREYMDNIDKKILHLLQHNARTPLKYLANKVFLSSPAVSARIDRLEKAGVITGYHAGINPEALGYHITAFIHMALDPKQKPTFYPFIDACPNVLECNCVTGAYSMLMKVCFPSTMELDSFIGQLQRFGNTETQIVFSTPVQTRGIDIGIVSPVNEENAI
;
A
#
# COMPACT_ATOMS: atom_id res chain seq x y z
N MET A 1 -3.20 11.77 -13.50
CA MET A 1 -3.76 12.78 -12.58
C MET A 1 -4.26 11.98 -11.37
N CYS A 2 -3.34 11.66 -10.45
CA CYS A 2 -3.68 10.88 -9.26
C CYS A 2 -4.18 11.82 -8.18
N PHE A 3 -5.47 11.76 -7.89
CA PHE A 3 -6.06 12.43 -6.74
C PHE A 3 -5.74 11.63 -5.47
N TYR A 4 -4.56 11.86 -4.88
CA TYR A 4 -4.43 11.75 -3.44
C TYR A 4 -4.73 13.15 -2.89
N GLY A 5 -5.91 13.28 -2.27
CA GLY A 5 -6.35 14.54 -1.70
C GLY A 5 -5.32 15.08 -0.73
N ASN A 6 -4.95 16.36 -0.93
CA ASN A 6 -4.24 17.20 0.02
C ASN A 6 -5.00 17.20 1.35
N ALA A 7 -4.61 16.32 2.27
CA ALA A 7 -4.89 16.54 3.67
C ALA A 7 -3.72 17.39 4.22
N PRO A 8 -3.94 18.63 4.64
CA PRO A 8 -2.92 19.39 5.34
C PRO A 8 -2.57 18.62 6.61
N PHE A 9 -1.28 18.52 6.90
CA PHE A 9 -0.74 18.01 8.16
C PHE A 9 -1.14 19.00 9.28
N LEU A 10 -2.41 18.99 9.62
CA LEU A 10 -2.95 19.63 10.81
C LEU A 10 -2.85 18.62 11.95
N TYR A 11 -2.27 19.04 13.05
CA TYR A 11 -2.41 18.43 14.36
C TYR A 11 -3.92 18.35 14.69
N LEU A 12 -4.61 17.36 14.12
CA LEU A 12 -6.02 17.09 14.39
C LEU A 12 -6.11 16.12 15.55
N ASN A 13 -6.85 16.55 16.55
CA ASN A 13 -7.31 15.82 17.72
C ASN A 13 -7.22 14.30 17.58
N LEU A 14 -6.14 13.71 18.09
CA LEU A 14 -5.89 12.25 18.16
C LEU A 14 -7.11 11.47 18.70
N GLU A 15 -7.93 12.09 19.55
CA GLU A 15 -9.12 11.44 20.13
C GLU A 15 -10.26 11.23 19.11
N ALA A 16 -10.50 12.18 18.21
CA ALA A 16 -11.56 12.07 17.22
C ALA A 16 -11.20 11.09 16.09
N GLU A 17 -9.93 11.04 15.66
CA GLU A 17 -9.44 10.07 14.66
C GLU A 17 -9.37 8.65 15.23
N VAL A 18 -8.93 8.49 16.48
CA VAL A 18 -8.94 7.21 17.17
C VAL A 18 -10.35 6.67 17.32
N ILE A 19 -11.33 7.50 17.68
CA ILE A 19 -12.75 7.10 17.79
C ILE A 19 -13.32 6.72 16.41
N THR A 20 -12.96 7.40 15.32
CA THR A 20 -13.38 7.07 13.97
C THR A 20 -12.72 5.78 13.48
N PHE A 21 -11.45 5.54 13.82
CA PHE A 21 -10.73 4.31 13.51
C PHE A 21 -11.29 3.08 14.23
N TYR A 22 -11.72 3.24 15.50
CA TYR A 22 -12.40 2.16 16.24
C TYR A 22 -13.83 1.93 15.75
N LYS A 23 -14.57 2.96 15.32
CA LYS A 23 -15.91 2.81 14.72
C LYS A 23 -15.88 1.99 13.43
N GLY A 24 -14.83 2.07 12.62
CA GLY A 24 -14.68 1.25 11.41
C GLY A 24 -14.57 -0.27 11.68
N ARG A 25 -14.04 -0.68 12.83
CA ARG A 25 -13.94 -2.10 13.23
C ARG A 25 -15.27 -2.70 13.66
N GLU A 26 -16.17 -1.91 14.22
CA GLU A 26 -17.47 -2.38 14.77
C GLU A 26 -18.51 -2.66 13.69
N TYR A 27 -18.26 -2.22 12.43
CA TYR A 27 -19.23 -2.32 11.32
C TYR A 27 -18.88 -3.40 10.27
N MET A 28 -17.78 -4.12 10.42
CA MET A 28 -17.36 -5.16 9.47
C MET A 28 -17.83 -6.53 9.94
N ASP A 29 -18.82 -7.10 9.25
CA ASP A 29 -19.27 -8.47 9.51
C ASP A 29 -18.39 -9.51 8.77
N ASN A 30 -18.66 -10.80 9.02
CA ASN A 30 -17.93 -11.89 8.38
C ASN A 30 -18.13 -11.93 6.85
N ILE A 31 -19.23 -11.39 6.35
CA ILE A 31 -19.51 -11.29 4.91
C ILE A 31 -18.60 -10.23 4.29
N ASP A 32 -18.46 -9.08 4.93
CA ASP A 32 -17.55 -8.02 4.48
C ASP A 32 -16.09 -8.52 4.46
N LYS A 33 -15.67 -9.21 5.52
CA LYS A 33 -14.33 -9.83 5.57
C LYS A 33 -14.11 -10.80 4.41
N LYS A 34 -15.11 -11.65 4.10
CA LYS A 34 -15.02 -12.60 2.99
C LYS A 34 -14.96 -11.92 1.63
N ILE A 35 -15.71 -10.82 1.43
CA ILE A 35 -15.62 -10.00 0.21
C ILE A 35 -14.21 -9.40 0.09
N LEU A 36 -13.69 -8.78 1.15
CA LEU A 36 -12.35 -8.20 1.17
C LEU A 36 -11.26 -9.23 0.89
N HIS A 37 -11.36 -10.41 1.50
CA HIS A 37 -10.42 -11.51 1.25
C HIS A 37 -10.38 -11.92 -0.23
N LEU A 38 -11.54 -12.08 -0.86
CA LEU A 38 -11.63 -12.41 -2.28
C LEU A 38 -11.06 -11.29 -3.17
N LEU A 39 -11.34 -10.03 -2.86
CA LEU A 39 -10.84 -8.87 -3.59
C LEU A 39 -9.34 -8.65 -3.42
N GLN A 40 -8.76 -8.94 -2.24
CA GLN A 40 -7.31 -8.90 -2.03
C GLN A 40 -6.56 -9.91 -2.91
N HIS A 41 -7.15 -11.08 -3.17
CA HIS A 41 -6.54 -12.10 -4.03
C HIS A 41 -6.70 -11.76 -5.51
N ASN A 42 -7.85 -11.22 -5.89
CA ASN A 42 -8.13 -10.82 -7.26
C ASN A 42 -9.12 -9.65 -7.30
N ALA A 43 -8.58 -8.45 -7.48
CA ALA A 43 -9.36 -7.23 -7.59
C ALA A 43 -10.34 -7.21 -8.80
N ARG A 44 -10.15 -8.08 -9.80
CA ARG A 44 -11.04 -8.24 -10.97
C ARG A 44 -12.12 -9.31 -10.78
N THR A 45 -12.30 -9.82 -9.55
CA THR A 45 -13.33 -10.83 -9.28
C THR A 45 -14.71 -10.29 -9.66
N PRO A 46 -15.46 -11.00 -10.55
CA PRO A 46 -16.79 -10.56 -10.98
C PRO A 46 -17.76 -10.49 -9.80
N LEU A 47 -18.61 -9.44 -9.77
CA LEU A 47 -19.60 -9.24 -8.73
C LEU A 47 -20.52 -10.45 -8.52
N LYS A 48 -20.92 -11.13 -9.62
CA LYS A 48 -21.72 -12.35 -9.58
C LYS A 48 -21.00 -13.50 -8.86
N TYR A 49 -19.69 -13.60 -9.02
CA TYR A 49 -18.89 -14.61 -8.32
C TYR A 49 -18.81 -14.31 -6.81
N LEU A 50 -18.57 -13.05 -6.45
CA LEU A 50 -18.59 -12.60 -5.05
C LEU A 50 -19.95 -12.93 -4.40
N ALA A 51 -21.05 -12.57 -5.09
CA ALA A 51 -22.40 -12.80 -4.62
C ALA A 51 -22.66 -14.28 -4.31
N ASN A 52 -22.26 -15.17 -5.21
CA ASN A 52 -22.36 -16.60 -5.00
C ASN A 52 -21.52 -17.08 -3.80
N LYS A 53 -20.31 -16.57 -3.63
CA LYS A 53 -19.40 -16.96 -2.53
C LYS A 53 -19.86 -16.52 -1.15
N VAL A 54 -20.62 -15.42 -1.08
CA VAL A 54 -21.15 -14.88 0.18
C VAL A 54 -22.65 -15.11 0.37
N PHE A 55 -23.31 -15.85 -0.55
CA PHE A 55 -24.73 -16.17 -0.53
C PHE A 55 -25.65 -14.94 -0.47
N LEU A 56 -25.30 -13.90 -1.24
CA LEU A 56 -26.09 -12.68 -1.38
C LEU A 56 -26.42 -12.39 -2.85
N SER A 57 -27.33 -11.43 -3.09
CA SER A 57 -27.56 -10.89 -4.43
C SER A 57 -26.43 -9.97 -4.86
N SER A 58 -26.19 -9.84 -6.18
CA SER A 58 -25.17 -8.92 -6.70
C SER A 58 -25.38 -7.47 -6.26
N PRO A 59 -26.61 -6.90 -6.24
CA PRO A 59 -26.84 -5.57 -5.69
C PRO A 59 -26.47 -5.44 -4.21
N ALA A 60 -26.74 -6.46 -3.40
CA ALA A 60 -26.38 -6.43 -1.97
C ALA A 60 -24.85 -6.43 -1.76
N VAL A 61 -24.10 -7.19 -2.58
CA VAL A 61 -22.63 -7.17 -2.55
C VAL A 61 -22.09 -5.84 -3.03
N SER A 62 -22.65 -5.27 -4.11
CA SER A 62 -22.27 -3.93 -4.57
C SER A 62 -22.43 -2.87 -3.48
N ALA A 63 -23.59 -2.82 -2.83
CA ALA A 63 -23.83 -1.88 -1.75
C ALA A 63 -22.85 -2.03 -0.57
N ARG A 64 -22.40 -3.25 -0.27
CA ARG A 64 -21.38 -3.51 0.75
C ARG A 64 -20.00 -2.98 0.33
N ILE A 65 -19.62 -3.23 -0.92
CA ILE A 65 -18.36 -2.73 -1.50
C ILE A 65 -18.36 -1.21 -1.46
N ASP A 66 -19.41 -0.55 -1.95
CA ASP A 66 -19.57 0.91 -1.94
C ASP A 66 -19.43 1.48 -0.52
N ARG A 67 -19.98 0.78 0.49
CA ARG A 67 -19.84 1.17 1.89
C ARG A 67 -18.41 1.05 2.38
N LEU A 68 -17.70 -0.04 2.03
CA LEU A 68 -16.30 -0.27 2.41
C LEU A 68 -15.36 0.73 1.74
N GLU A 69 -15.63 1.13 0.51
CA GLU A 69 -14.92 2.20 -0.21
C GLU A 69 -15.15 3.56 0.47
N LYS A 70 -16.40 3.93 0.74
CA LYS A 70 -16.75 5.19 1.43
C LYS A 70 -16.17 5.27 2.84
N ALA A 71 -16.03 4.13 3.52
CA ALA A 71 -15.41 4.04 4.84
C ALA A 71 -13.87 4.04 4.78
N GLY A 72 -13.25 4.07 3.58
CA GLY A 72 -11.81 4.01 3.40
C GLY A 72 -11.19 2.66 3.77
N VAL A 73 -11.98 1.60 3.91
CA VAL A 73 -11.48 0.23 4.13
C VAL A 73 -10.90 -0.33 2.84
N ILE A 74 -11.57 -0.10 1.72
CA ILE A 74 -11.02 -0.31 0.38
C ILE A 74 -10.47 1.03 -0.09
N THR A 75 -9.15 1.11 -0.26
CA THR A 75 -8.45 2.32 -0.67
C THR A 75 -8.20 2.37 -2.18
N GLY A 76 -8.41 1.26 -2.88
CA GLY A 76 -8.24 1.18 -4.33
C GLY A 76 -8.10 -0.25 -4.83
N TYR A 77 -8.05 -0.38 -6.15
CA TYR A 77 -7.87 -1.64 -6.87
C TYR A 77 -6.64 -1.50 -7.77
N HIS A 78 -5.63 -2.32 -7.55
CA HIS A 78 -4.37 -2.21 -8.28
C HIS A 78 -4.03 -3.53 -8.99
N ALA A 79 -3.58 -3.42 -10.23
CA ALA A 79 -3.00 -4.55 -10.94
C ALA A 79 -1.56 -4.78 -10.47
N GLY A 80 -1.21 -6.03 -10.19
CA GLY A 80 0.20 -6.42 -10.04
C GLY A 80 0.88 -6.36 -11.41
N ILE A 81 1.96 -5.58 -11.52
CA ILE A 81 2.73 -5.42 -12.74
C ILE A 81 4.15 -5.93 -12.50
N ASN A 82 4.69 -6.72 -13.43
CA ASN A 82 6.09 -7.12 -13.38
C ASN A 82 6.98 -5.97 -13.88
N PRO A 83 7.78 -5.33 -13.03
CA PRO A 83 8.65 -4.22 -13.44
C PRO A 83 9.68 -4.62 -14.50
N GLU A 84 10.24 -5.84 -14.41
CA GLU A 84 11.23 -6.34 -15.36
C GLU A 84 10.68 -6.40 -16.79
N ALA A 85 9.40 -6.78 -16.95
CA ALA A 85 8.73 -6.80 -18.25
C ALA A 85 8.60 -5.41 -18.88
N LEU A 86 8.72 -4.35 -18.08
CA LEU A 86 8.73 -2.95 -18.52
C LEU A 86 10.12 -2.34 -18.58
N GLY A 87 11.19 -3.15 -18.40
CA GLY A 87 12.57 -2.68 -18.46
C GLY A 87 13.10 -2.08 -17.16
N TYR A 88 12.39 -2.23 -16.04
CA TYR A 88 12.86 -1.80 -14.71
C TYR A 88 13.56 -2.96 -14.03
N HIS A 89 14.87 -2.98 -14.06
CA HIS A 89 15.70 -4.10 -13.58
C HIS A 89 16.22 -3.92 -12.16
N ILE A 90 16.17 -2.70 -11.61
CA ILE A 90 16.74 -2.39 -10.31
C ILE A 90 15.63 -1.97 -9.36
N THR A 91 15.34 -2.80 -8.38
CA THR A 91 14.54 -2.41 -7.21
C THR A 91 15.48 -2.13 -6.05
N ALA A 92 15.27 -1.02 -5.34
CA ALA A 92 16.07 -0.68 -4.18
C ALA A 92 15.22 -0.09 -3.04
N PHE A 93 15.74 -0.22 -1.82
CA PHE A 93 15.28 0.53 -0.66
C PHE A 93 16.30 1.61 -0.33
N ILE A 94 15.84 2.83 -0.17
CA ILE A 94 16.68 3.98 0.19
C ILE A 94 16.24 4.48 1.55
N HIS A 95 17.10 4.35 2.54
CA HIS A 95 16.98 4.99 3.83
C HIS A 95 17.52 6.41 3.75
N MET A 96 16.87 7.35 4.39
CA MET A 96 17.29 8.76 4.36
C MET A 96 17.12 9.43 5.71
N ALA A 97 18.16 10.10 6.17
CA ALA A 97 18.12 11.02 7.29
C ALA A 97 17.73 12.42 6.78
N LEU A 98 16.43 12.65 6.61
CA LEU A 98 15.89 13.90 6.09
C LEU A 98 16.05 15.03 7.13
N ASP A 99 16.68 16.15 6.74
CA ASP A 99 16.66 17.36 7.55
C ASP A 99 15.19 17.86 7.66
N PRO A 100 14.67 18.04 8.87
CA PRO A 100 13.30 18.56 9.08
C PRO A 100 13.00 19.85 8.34
N LYS A 101 13.99 20.72 8.14
CA LYS A 101 13.85 21.96 7.40
C LYS A 101 13.62 21.76 5.90
N GLN A 102 14.02 20.62 5.37
CA GLN A 102 13.90 20.27 3.96
C GLN A 102 12.57 19.59 3.61
N LYS A 103 11.74 19.21 4.61
CA LYS A 103 10.45 18.55 4.36
C LYS A 103 9.56 19.27 3.33
N PRO A 104 9.40 20.59 3.37
CA PRO A 104 8.54 21.33 2.44
C PRO A 104 8.97 21.21 0.97
N THR A 105 10.27 21.03 0.71
CA THR A 105 10.83 20.87 -0.63
C THR A 105 11.00 19.40 -1.03
N PHE A 106 11.23 18.53 -0.05
CA PHE A 106 11.41 17.10 -0.25
C PHE A 106 10.13 16.40 -0.71
N TYR A 107 9.00 16.61 -0.02
CA TYR A 107 7.76 15.89 -0.35
C TYR A 107 7.26 16.16 -1.78
N PRO A 108 7.19 17.40 -2.29
CA PRO A 108 6.83 17.66 -3.67
C PRO A 108 7.83 17.06 -4.67
N PHE A 109 9.13 17.02 -4.33
CA PHE A 109 10.14 16.39 -5.16
C PHE A 109 9.91 14.88 -5.29
N ILE A 110 9.66 14.18 -4.18
CA ILE A 110 9.41 12.73 -4.18
C ILE A 110 8.09 12.39 -4.87
N ASP A 111 7.04 13.16 -4.63
CA ASP A 111 5.72 12.97 -5.27
C ASP A 111 5.79 13.09 -6.80
N ALA A 112 6.69 13.95 -7.29
CA ALA A 112 6.92 14.11 -8.72
C ALA A 112 7.82 13.03 -9.35
N CYS A 113 8.47 12.16 -8.56
CA CYS A 113 9.39 11.15 -9.05
C CYS A 113 8.67 9.84 -9.37
N PRO A 114 8.47 9.47 -10.67
CA PRO A 114 7.71 8.27 -11.05
C PRO A 114 8.41 6.95 -10.65
N ASN A 115 9.71 7.00 -10.40
CA ASN A 115 10.50 5.85 -9.97
C ASN A 115 10.36 5.53 -8.48
N VAL A 116 9.76 6.44 -7.69
CA VAL A 116 9.46 6.21 -6.27
C VAL A 116 8.10 5.51 -6.19
N LEU A 117 8.12 4.24 -5.79
CA LEU A 117 6.92 3.43 -5.66
C LEU A 117 6.24 3.66 -4.32
N GLU A 118 7.02 3.99 -3.28
CA GLU A 118 6.56 4.13 -1.90
C GLU A 118 7.55 4.99 -1.12
N CYS A 119 7.05 5.87 -0.26
CA CYS A 119 7.87 6.68 0.64
C CYS A 119 7.22 6.74 2.02
N ASN A 120 7.90 6.18 3.02
CA ASN A 120 7.41 6.07 4.38
C ASN A 120 8.23 6.94 5.33
N CYS A 121 7.56 7.62 6.26
CA CYS A 121 8.20 8.19 7.42
C CYS A 121 8.34 7.10 8.47
N VAL A 122 9.56 6.87 8.94
CA VAL A 122 9.89 5.76 9.84
C VAL A 122 10.62 6.27 11.08
N THR A 123 10.63 5.46 12.14
CA THR A 123 11.42 5.70 13.36
C THR A 123 12.81 5.11 13.22
N GLY A 124 13.80 5.63 13.97
CA GLY A 124 15.16 5.12 14.01
C GLY A 124 16.20 6.13 13.52
N ALA A 125 17.37 5.65 13.07
CA ALA A 125 18.47 6.49 12.60
C ALA A 125 18.13 7.27 11.32
N TYR A 126 17.29 6.69 10.48
CA TYR A 126 16.76 7.30 9.27
C TYR A 126 15.30 7.63 9.48
N SER A 127 14.86 8.79 8.99
CA SER A 127 13.49 9.26 9.13
C SER A 127 12.59 8.91 7.94
N MET A 128 13.19 8.56 6.81
CA MET A 128 12.47 8.18 5.57
C MET A 128 12.96 6.85 5.05
N LEU A 129 12.03 6.04 4.53
CA LEU A 129 12.29 4.80 3.81
C LEU A 129 11.53 4.84 2.49
N MET A 130 12.25 4.75 1.39
CA MET A 130 11.69 4.76 0.04
C MET A 130 11.91 3.42 -0.63
N LYS A 131 10.89 2.91 -1.32
CA LYS A 131 11.02 1.82 -2.28
C LYS A 131 11.01 2.42 -3.68
N VAL A 132 12.06 2.13 -4.44
CA VAL A 132 12.26 2.70 -5.77
C VAL A 132 12.50 1.62 -6.82
N CYS A 133 12.21 1.96 -8.09
CA CYS A 133 12.45 1.05 -9.21
C CYS A 133 13.05 1.83 -10.39
N PHE A 134 14.20 1.34 -10.91
CA PHE A 134 14.94 2.00 -11.98
C PHE A 134 15.33 1.02 -13.10
N PRO A 135 15.45 1.48 -14.35
CA PRO A 135 15.94 0.66 -15.45
C PRO A 135 17.39 0.21 -15.26
N SER A 136 18.24 1.06 -14.68
CA SER A 136 19.68 0.82 -14.53
C SER A 136 20.22 1.36 -13.21
N THR A 137 21.39 0.85 -12.83
CA THR A 137 22.16 1.36 -11.66
C THR A 137 22.63 2.80 -11.87
N MET A 138 22.88 3.22 -13.10
CA MET A 138 23.30 4.59 -13.42
C MET A 138 22.17 5.59 -13.15
N GLU A 139 20.93 5.25 -13.49
CA GLU A 139 19.78 6.09 -13.20
C GLU A 139 19.47 6.14 -11.69
N LEU A 140 19.63 4.99 -11.01
CA LEU A 140 19.52 4.95 -9.55
C LEU A 140 20.59 5.85 -8.89
N ASP A 141 21.83 5.80 -9.33
CA ASP A 141 22.93 6.64 -8.81
C ASP A 141 22.62 8.14 -9.02
N SER A 142 22.16 8.51 -10.22
CA SER A 142 21.71 9.89 -10.50
C SER A 142 20.61 10.35 -9.54
N PHE A 143 19.65 9.48 -9.25
CA PHE A 143 18.59 9.80 -8.29
C PHE A 143 19.10 9.94 -6.86
N ILE A 144 20.01 9.06 -6.42
CA ILE A 144 20.67 9.14 -5.11
C ILE A 144 21.40 10.48 -4.99
N GLY A 145 22.13 10.90 -6.02
CA GLY A 145 22.79 12.21 -6.06
C GLY A 145 21.82 13.38 -5.87
N GLN A 146 20.61 13.28 -6.42
CA GLN A 146 19.57 14.30 -6.19
C GLN A 146 19.02 14.28 -4.77
N LEU A 147 18.95 13.11 -4.13
CA LEU A 147 18.48 12.97 -2.75
C LEU A 147 19.47 13.55 -1.73
N GLN A 148 20.77 13.50 -2.00
CA GLN A 148 21.84 13.95 -1.06
C GLN A 148 21.70 15.42 -0.65
N ARG A 149 21.04 16.26 -1.45
CA ARG A 149 20.74 17.65 -1.08
C ARG A 149 19.75 17.78 0.10
N PHE A 150 18.98 16.73 0.39
CA PHE A 150 17.99 16.71 1.46
C PHE A 150 18.49 16.01 2.73
N GLY A 151 19.56 15.24 2.64
CA GLY A 151 20.16 14.52 3.77
C GLY A 151 20.97 13.31 3.35
N ASN A 152 21.54 12.61 4.33
CA ASN A 152 22.32 11.42 4.10
C ASN A 152 21.44 10.25 3.71
N THR A 153 21.91 9.44 2.76
CA THR A 153 21.20 8.26 2.25
C THR A 153 22.01 6.99 2.44
N GLU A 154 21.30 5.88 2.64
CA GLU A 154 21.83 4.52 2.56
C GLU A 154 20.95 3.73 1.60
N THR A 155 21.55 3.08 0.61
CA THR A 155 20.81 2.36 -0.44
C THR A 155 21.08 0.87 -0.37
N GLN A 156 20.01 0.08 -0.42
CA GLN A 156 20.03 -1.38 -0.44
C GLN A 156 19.34 -1.87 -1.71
N ILE A 157 20.10 -2.51 -2.61
CA ILE A 157 19.57 -3.11 -3.83
C ILE A 157 18.94 -4.46 -3.49
N VAL A 158 17.75 -4.71 -3.99
CA VAL A 158 17.04 -5.98 -3.83
C VAL A 158 17.58 -7.00 -4.81
N PHE A 159 18.21 -8.06 -4.33
CA PHE A 159 18.65 -9.18 -5.17
C PHE A 159 17.56 -10.18 -5.47
N SER A 160 16.64 -10.41 -4.51
CA SER A 160 15.50 -11.31 -4.69
C SER A 160 14.37 -10.94 -3.73
N THR A 161 13.15 -11.30 -4.08
CA THR A 161 11.96 -11.10 -3.25
C THR A 161 11.32 -12.46 -2.96
N PRO A 162 11.77 -13.19 -1.91
CA PRO A 162 11.25 -14.53 -1.60
C PRO A 162 9.76 -14.54 -1.25
N VAL A 163 9.26 -13.43 -0.70
CA VAL A 163 7.84 -13.24 -0.39
C VAL A 163 7.35 -11.99 -1.09
N GLN A 164 6.50 -12.18 -2.09
CA GLN A 164 5.86 -11.06 -2.81
C GLN A 164 4.87 -10.32 -1.91
N THR A 165 4.59 -9.05 -2.26
CA THR A 165 3.57 -8.26 -1.58
C THR A 165 2.23 -9.00 -1.61
N ARG A 166 1.64 -9.18 -0.46
CA ARG A 166 0.35 -9.86 -0.26
C ARG A 166 -0.56 -9.04 0.64
N GLY A 167 -1.86 -9.31 0.59
CA GLY A 167 -2.85 -8.67 1.45
C GLY A 167 -2.62 -9.00 2.93
N ILE A 168 -3.18 -8.16 3.80
CA ILE A 168 -3.18 -8.39 5.25
C ILE A 168 -4.11 -9.54 5.61
N ASP A 169 -3.84 -10.21 6.72
CA ASP A 169 -4.78 -11.18 7.29
C ASP A 169 -6.01 -10.45 7.85
N ILE A 170 -7.17 -10.75 7.30
CA ILE A 170 -8.46 -10.15 7.68
C ILE A 170 -9.14 -10.96 8.79
N GLY A 171 -8.50 -12.02 9.28
CA GLY A 171 -9.03 -12.89 10.35
C GLY A 171 -10.26 -13.71 9.90
N ILE A 172 -10.25 -14.17 8.66
CA ILE A 172 -11.15 -15.23 8.21
C ILE A 172 -10.50 -16.54 8.62
N VAL A 173 -11.08 -17.23 9.58
CA VAL A 173 -10.72 -18.61 9.86
C VAL A 173 -11.17 -19.43 8.65
N SER A 174 -10.26 -19.69 7.71
CA SER A 174 -10.47 -20.73 6.72
C SER A 174 -10.65 -22.04 7.50
N PRO A 175 -11.64 -22.89 7.19
CA PRO A 175 -11.61 -24.23 7.73
C PRO A 175 -10.26 -24.82 7.31
N VAL A 176 -9.42 -25.14 8.29
CA VAL A 176 -8.15 -25.82 8.08
C VAL A 176 -8.49 -27.07 7.28
N ASN A 177 -7.94 -27.20 6.08
CA ASN A 177 -7.99 -28.46 5.36
C ASN A 177 -7.23 -29.48 6.20
N GLU A 178 -7.97 -30.36 6.87
CA GLU A 178 -7.43 -31.51 7.61
C GLU A 178 -6.84 -32.59 6.67
N GLU A 179 -6.58 -32.26 5.41
CA GLU A 179 -6.09 -33.23 4.42
C GLU A 179 -4.58 -33.38 4.34
N ASN A 180 -3.77 -32.72 5.18
CA ASN A 180 -2.31 -32.92 5.21
C ASN A 180 -1.76 -33.34 6.59
N ALA A 181 -2.51 -34.16 7.32
CA ALA A 181 -2.01 -34.84 8.51
C ALA A 181 -2.06 -36.36 8.27
N ILE A 182 -1.17 -36.87 7.39
CA ILE A 182 -0.70 -38.28 7.40
C ILE A 182 0.77 -38.27 6.94
#